data_6d84354998d410f4a6a6b016665f4b47
#
_entry.id   6d84354998d410f4a6a6b016665f4b47
#
_cell.length_a   1.000
_cell.length_b   1.000
_cell.length_c   1.000
_cell.angle_alpha   90.00
_cell.angle_beta   90.00
_cell.angle_gamma   90.00
#
_symmetry.space_group_name_H-M   'P 1'
#
loop_
_entity.id
_entity.type
_entity.pdbx_description
1 polymer ?
#
loop_
_entity_poly.entity_id
_entity_poly.type
_entity_poly.pdbx_seq_one_letter_code
_entity_poly.pdbx_strand_id
1 'polypeptide(L)'
;MKKRKTLVYIAIIIVILVISIAITGLMLIRMNKQDSQKLDHSQSEIKAEDPNLLGSGNEETFEIIGYGELEINKEYPNINLINSSENKVYLSFDVLYGDEVLYKSNLISPGQMEQYDVYRKLDAGQYTLTYSINVYDINENILWSGIQQEQKISIKN
;
A
#
# COMPACT_ATOMS: atom_id res chain seq x y z
N MET A 1 -15.43 0.90 60.03
CA MET A 1 -15.44 -0.05 58.87
C MET A 1 -15.73 0.58 57.51
N LYS A 2 -16.54 1.63 57.36
CA LYS A 2 -16.85 2.28 56.06
C LYS A 2 -15.61 2.89 55.34
N LYS A 3 -14.72 3.60 56.04
CA LYS A 3 -13.54 4.25 55.45
C LYS A 3 -12.55 3.29 54.75
N ARG A 4 -12.37 2.05 55.25
CA ARG A 4 -11.49 1.05 54.63
C ARG A 4 -12.04 0.55 53.29
N LYS A 5 -13.36 0.36 53.18
CA LYS A 5 -13.97 -0.07 51.91
C LYS A 5 -13.84 0.99 50.83
N THR A 6 -14.03 2.27 51.17
CA THR A 6 -13.85 3.39 50.22
C THR A 6 -12.42 3.49 49.69
N LEU A 7 -11.41 3.31 50.56
CA LEU A 7 -10.00 3.32 50.14
C LEU A 7 -9.68 2.15 49.17
N VAL A 8 -10.23 0.98 49.38
CA VAL A 8 -10.05 -0.16 48.48
C VAL A 8 -10.69 0.09 47.11
N TYR A 9 -11.89 0.70 47.05
CA TYR A 9 -12.52 1.05 45.75
C TYR A 9 -11.72 2.11 44.98
N ILE A 10 -11.19 3.11 45.66
CA ILE A 10 -10.34 4.14 45.04
C ILE A 10 -9.07 3.50 44.47
N ALA A 11 -8.43 2.59 45.21
CA ALA A 11 -7.24 1.89 44.73
C ALA A 11 -7.53 1.02 43.49
N ILE A 12 -8.66 0.33 43.43
CA ILE A 12 -9.08 -0.47 42.29
C ILE A 12 -9.33 0.41 41.05
N ILE A 13 -9.98 1.56 41.21
CA ILE A 13 -10.23 2.50 40.11
C ILE A 13 -8.92 3.04 39.55
N ILE A 14 -7.96 3.38 40.39
CA ILE A 14 -6.64 3.86 39.98
C ILE A 14 -5.89 2.78 39.16
N VAL A 15 -5.92 1.52 39.62
CA VAL A 15 -5.28 0.40 38.90
C VAL A 15 -5.91 0.19 37.50
N ILE A 16 -7.24 0.23 37.40
CA ILE A 16 -7.94 0.09 36.13
C ILE A 16 -7.56 1.25 35.19
N LEU A 17 -7.44 2.46 35.69
CA LEU A 17 -7.08 3.65 34.90
C LEU A 17 -5.64 3.56 34.37
N VAL A 18 -4.71 3.08 35.19
CA VAL A 18 -3.30 2.86 34.77
C VAL A 18 -3.20 1.77 33.70
N ILE A 19 -3.93 0.66 33.85
CA ILE A 19 -3.97 -0.43 32.86
C ILE A 19 -4.57 0.07 31.54
N SER A 20 -5.63 0.88 31.59
CA SER A 20 -6.26 1.47 30.39
C SER A 20 -5.28 2.36 29.61
N ILE A 21 -4.52 3.22 30.30
CA ILE A 21 -3.51 4.08 29.68
C ILE A 21 -2.36 3.26 29.07
N ALA A 22 -1.93 2.20 29.75
CA ALA A 22 -0.88 1.32 29.23
C ALA A 22 -1.30 0.57 27.96
N ILE A 23 -2.55 0.10 27.89
CA ILE A 23 -3.10 -0.59 26.71
C ILE A 23 -3.23 0.38 25.52
N THR A 24 -3.71 1.60 25.78
CA THR A 24 -3.84 2.64 24.72
C THR A 24 -2.45 3.07 24.19
N GLY A 25 -1.47 3.24 25.07
CA GLY A 25 -0.10 3.55 24.71
C GLY A 25 0.56 2.43 23.87
N LEU A 26 0.34 1.15 24.24
CA LEU A 26 0.83 0.00 23.50
C LEU A 26 0.17 -0.14 22.10
N MET A 27 -1.12 0.20 21.99
CA MET A 27 -1.82 0.23 20.71
C MET A 27 -1.28 1.32 19.78
N LEU A 28 -1.07 2.52 20.30
CA LEU A 28 -0.47 3.64 19.53
C LEU A 28 0.96 3.32 19.07
N ILE A 29 1.77 2.66 19.92
CA ILE A 29 3.14 2.24 19.55
C ILE A 29 3.10 1.12 18.48
N ARG A 30 2.11 0.23 18.54
CA ARG A 30 1.94 -0.81 17.50
C ARG A 30 1.47 -0.22 16.17
N MET A 31 0.55 0.74 16.18
CA MET A 31 0.12 1.44 14.97
C MET A 31 1.28 2.21 14.34
N ASN A 32 2.11 2.89 15.15
CA ASN A 32 3.27 3.64 14.63
C ASN A 32 4.45 2.73 14.19
N LYS A 33 4.50 1.46 14.63
CA LYS A 33 5.51 0.48 14.16
C LYS A 33 5.11 -0.23 12.87
N GLN A 34 3.83 -0.17 12.47
CA GLN A 34 3.38 -0.77 11.21
C GLN A 34 3.73 0.08 9.99
N ASP A 35 3.98 1.39 10.17
CA ASP A 35 4.39 2.29 9.09
C ASP A 35 5.91 2.32 8.82
N SER A 36 6.70 1.63 9.62
CA SER A 36 8.14 1.47 9.34
C SER A 36 8.40 0.11 8.68
N GLN A 37 7.71 -0.20 7.58
CA GLN A 37 8.20 -1.23 6.67
C GLN A 37 9.53 -0.73 6.10
N LYS A 38 10.59 -1.46 6.41
CA LYS A 38 11.89 -1.29 5.79
C LYS A 38 11.68 -1.55 4.30
N LEU A 39 11.69 -0.48 3.50
CA LEU A 39 11.46 -0.55 2.07
C LEU A 39 12.57 -1.39 1.45
N ASP A 40 12.17 -2.49 0.80
CA ASP A 40 13.09 -3.37 0.09
C ASP A 40 13.14 -2.94 -1.37
N HIS A 41 14.30 -2.47 -1.81
CA HIS A 41 14.52 -1.98 -3.18
C HIS A 41 14.85 -3.11 -4.18
N SER A 42 14.50 -4.36 -3.90
CA SER A 42 14.69 -5.47 -4.83
C SER A 42 13.67 -5.42 -5.97
N GLN A 43 13.92 -4.55 -6.96
CA GLN A 43 13.03 -4.33 -8.10
C GLN A 43 13.67 -4.76 -9.42
N SER A 44 12.83 -5.17 -10.36
CA SER A 44 13.29 -5.47 -11.72
C SER A 44 13.34 -4.19 -12.55
N GLU A 45 14.45 -3.94 -13.22
CA GLU A 45 14.60 -2.79 -14.12
C GLU A 45 13.66 -2.94 -15.32
N ILE A 46 12.92 -1.87 -15.65
CA ILE A 46 12.05 -1.83 -16.83
C ILE A 46 12.94 -1.69 -18.05
N LYS A 47 12.93 -2.67 -18.94
CA LYS A 47 13.49 -2.48 -20.28
C LYS A 47 12.55 -1.57 -21.06
N ALA A 48 13.03 -0.38 -21.39
CA ALA A 48 12.26 0.68 -22.03
C ALA A 48 11.93 0.30 -23.50
N GLU A 49 10.85 -0.48 -23.68
CA GLU A 49 10.28 -0.78 -24.99
C GLU A 49 8.83 -0.28 -25.13
N ASP A 50 8.23 0.28 -24.07
CA ASP A 50 6.88 0.81 -24.13
C ASP A 50 6.88 2.34 -24.27
N PRO A 51 6.49 2.86 -25.46
CA PRO A 51 6.45 4.31 -25.70
C PRO A 51 5.40 5.06 -24.85
N ASN A 52 4.52 4.35 -24.13
CA ASN A 52 3.57 4.95 -23.20
C ASN A 52 4.18 5.26 -21.82
N LEU A 53 5.45 4.88 -21.58
CA LEU A 53 6.18 5.16 -20.35
C LEU A 53 6.86 6.54 -20.33
N LEU A 54 6.65 7.38 -21.36
CA LEU A 54 7.29 8.67 -21.52
C LEU A 54 6.44 9.80 -20.92
N GLY A 55 6.66 10.13 -19.68
CA GLY A 55 6.12 11.32 -19.01
C GLY A 55 7.21 12.37 -18.73
N SER A 56 6.83 13.61 -18.51
CA SER A 56 7.74 14.73 -18.19
C SER A 56 7.65 15.13 -16.71
N GLY A 57 7.69 14.13 -15.81
CA GLY A 57 7.50 14.34 -14.37
C GLY A 57 8.65 15.11 -13.70
N ASN A 58 8.30 15.91 -12.72
CA ASN A 58 9.20 16.49 -11.72
C ASN A 58 8.63 16.23 -10.32
N GLU A 59 9.25 16.73 -9.26
CA GLU A 59 8.73 16.54 -7.89
C GLU A 59 7.35 17.15 -7.67
N GLU A 60 6.95 18.15 -8.45
CA GLU A 60 5.63 18.80 -8.40
C GLU A 60 4.64 18.11 -9.36
N THR A 61 5.14 17.46 -10.43
CA THR A 61 4.35 16.74 -11.40
C THR A 61 4.90 15.33 -11.58
N PHE A 62 4.03 14.33 -11.48
CA PHE A 62 4.36 12.92 -11.71
C PHE A 62 3.26 12.30 -12.57
N GLU A 63 3.64 11.26 -13.30
CA GLU A 63 2.74 10.49 -14.12
C GLU A 63 2.42 9.16 -13.45
N ILE A 64 1.12 8.85 -13.40
CA ILE A 64 0.63 7.51 -13.08
C ILE A 64 0.15 6.90 -14.39
N ILE A 65 0.75 5.78 -14.78
CA ILE A 65 0.39 5.06 -15.98
C ILE A 65 -1.04 4.57 -15.86
N GLY A 66 -1.88 4.96 -16.84
CA GLY A 66 -3.27 4.53 -16.89
C GLY A 66 -3.37 3.06 -17.30
N TYR A 67 -4.08 2.28 -16.51
CA TYR A 67 -4.35 0.87 -16.79
C TYR A 67 -5.65 0.72 -17.58
N GLY A 68 -5.56 0.20 -18.81
CA GLY A 68 -6.71 -0.19 -19.62
C GLY A 68 -7.33 -1.53 -19.16
N GLU A 69 -8.19 -2.12 -20.01
CA GLU A 69 -8.66 -3.49 -19.79
C GLU A 69 -7.51 -4.47 -20.00
N LEU A 70 -7.34 -5.42 -19.08
CA LEU A 70 -6.24 -6.40 -19.12
C LEU A 70 -6.81 -7.82 -19.15
N GLU A 71 -6.34 -8.62 -20.10
CA GLU A 71 -6.57 -10.07 -20.12
C GLU A 71 -5.37 -10.80 -19.52
N ILE A 72 -5.62 -11.60 -18.49
CA ILE A 72 -4.62 -12.35 -17.75
C ILE A 72 -4.86 -13.84 -17.96
N ASN A 73 -3.79 -14.59 -18.20
CA ASN A 73 -3.82 -16.05 -18.35
C ASN A 73 -2.61 -16.67 -17.64
N LYS A 74 -2.52 -18.00 -17.62
CA LYS A 74 -1.42 -18.71 -16.93
C LYS A 74 -0.03 -18.47 -17.51
N GLU A 75 0.05 -18.05 -18.77
CA GLU A 75 1.30 -17.66 -19.42
C GLU A 75 1.76 -16.26 -18.99
N TYR A 76 0.78 -15.36 -18.77
CA TYR A 76 1.00 -13.97 -18.33
C TYR A 76 0.16 -13.68 -17.08
N PRO A 77 0.59 -14.21 -15.91
CA PRO A 77 -0.23 -14.17 -14.69
C PRO A 77 -0.15 -12.86 -13.92
N ASN A 78 0.71 -11.96 -14.35
CA ASN A 78 1.10 -10.80 -13.53
C ASN A 78 0.44 -9.50 -14.01
N ILE A 79 0.09 -8.68 -13.02
CA ILE A 79 -0.12 -7.25 -13.19
C ILE A 79 1.22 -6.55 -12.93
N ASN A 80 1.56 -5.58 -13.79
CA ASN A 80 2.76 -4.77 -13.65
C ASN A 80 2.41 -3.45 -12.96
N LEU A 81 3.03 -3.19 -11.81
CA LEU A 81 2.94 -1.94 -11.06
C LEU A 81 4.18 -1.12 -11.44
N ILE A 82 3.99 -0.06 -12.22
CA ILE A 82 5.09 0.62 -12.91
C ILE A 82 5.22 2.04 -12.39
N ASN A 83 6.44 2.48 -12.12
CA ASN A 83 6.79 3.88 -11.94
C ASN A 83 7.58 4.36 -13.17
N SER A 84 7.04 5.35 -13.90
CA SER A 84 7.67 5.91 -15.10
C SER A 84 9.10 6.36 -14.82
N SER A 85 10.01 6.14 -15.78
CA SER A 85 11.40 6.64 -15.71
C SER A 85 11.50 8.17 -15.71
N GLU A 86 10.47 8.86 -16.17
CA GLU A 86 10.38 10.31 -16.19
C GLU A 86 9.98 10.91 -14.83
N ASN A 87 9.44 10.10 -13.94
CA ASN A 87 9.11 10.53 -12.59
C ASN A 87 10.40 10.79 -11.78
N LYS A 88 10.32 11.72 -10.82
CA LYS A 88 11.35 11.99 -9.81
C LYS A 88 10.88 11.62 -8.41
N VAL A 89 9.78 10.88 -8.33
CA VAL A 89 9.11 10.45 -7.11
C VAL A 89 9.08 8.94 -7.05
N TYR A 90 9.00 8.39 -5.84
CA TYR A 90 8.73 6.98 -5.62
C TYR A 90 7.22 6.75 -5.55
N LEU A 91 6.76 5.57 -6.00
CA LEU A 91 5.36 5.16 -5.90
C LEU A 91 5.23 3.89 -5.08
N SER A 92 4.15 3.76 -4.31
CA SER A 92 3.69 2.47 -3.80
C SER A 92 2.23 2.24 -4.15
N PHE A 93 1.85 0.98 -4.30
CA PHE A 93 0.51 0.57 -4.74
C PHE A 93 -0.09 -0.41 -3.74
N ASP A 94 -1.30 -0.11 -3.27
CA ASP A 94 -2.18 -1.11 -2.68
C ASP A 94 -3.17 -1.55 -3.77
N VAL A 95 -3.19 -2.84 -4.12
CA VAL A 95 -4.13 -3.42 -5.09
C VAL A 95 -5.30 -4.00 -4.33
N LEU A 96 -6.52 -3.54 -4.63
CA LEU A 96 -7.73 -3.91 -3.90
C LEU A 96 -8.77 -4.55 -4.84
N TYR A 97 -9.58 -5.44 -4.28
CA TYR A 97 -10.84 -5.89 -4.84
C TYR A 97 -11.96 -5.63 -3.82
N GLY A 98 -12.83 -4.68 -4.12
CA GLY A 98 -13.73 -4.12 -3.10
C GLY A 98 -12.94 -3.52 -1.94
N ASP A 99 -13.22 -4.00 -0.72
CA ASP A 99 -12.52 -3.57 0.51
C ASP A 99 -11.31 -4.46 0.87
N GLU A 100 -11.09 -5.55 0.12
CA GLU A 100 -9.98 -6.48 0.38
C GLU A 100 -8.69 -6.02 -0.30
N VAL A 101 -7.61 -5.91 0.48
CA VAL A 101 -6.27 -5.67 -0.06
C VAL A 101 -5.68 -6.99 -0.54
N LEU A 102 -5.54 -7.13 -1.84
CA LEU A 102 -4.96 -8.31 -2.49
C LEU A 102 -3.44 -8.28 -2.43
N TYR A 103 -2.85 -7.10 -2.61
CA TYR A 103 -1.41 -6.91 -2.67
C TYR A 103 -1.00 -5.51 -2.23
N LYS A 104 0.19 -5.39 -1.61
CA LYS A 104 0.88 -4.13 -1.31
C LYS A 104 2.26 -4.20 -1.91
N SER A 105 2.60 -3.24 -2.77
CA SER A 105 3.93 -3.15 -3.33
C SER A 105 4.93 -2.59 -2.33
N ASN A 106 6.21 -2.82 -2.61
CA ASN A 106 7.28 -2.00 -2.06
C ASN A 106 7.25 -0.58 -2.65
N LEU A 107 8.21 0.24 -2.24
CA LEU A 107 8.43 1.54 -2.84
C LEU A 107 9.12 1.37 -4.19
N ILE A 108 8.45 1.77 -5.27
CA ILE A 108 8.92 1.61 -6.65
C ILE A 108 9.66 2.86 -7.08
N SER A 109 10.96 2.72 -7.38
CA SER A 109 11.79 3.82 -7.87
C SER A 109 11.41 4.21 -9.31
N PRO A 110 11.73 5.44 -9.76
CA PRO A 110 11.58 5.82 -11.16
C PRO A 110 12.26 4.83 -12.10
N GLY A 111 11.58 4.45 -13.18
CA GLY A 111 12.05 3.47 -14.15
C GLY A 111 12.03 2.02 -13.68
N GLN A 112 11.37 1.73 -12.55
CA GLN A 112 11.25 0.38 -12.01
C GLN A 112 9.81 -0.10 -12.03
N MET A 113 9.62 -1.42 -11.96
CA MET A 113 8.31 -2.05 -11.82
C MET A 113 8.35 -3.18 -10.81
N GLU A 114 7.17 -3.48 -10.25
CA GLU A 114 6.93 -4.67 -9.43
C GLU A 114 5.78 -5.47 -10.02
N GLN A 115 5.84 -6.80 -9.92
CA GLN A 115 4.86 -7.70 -10.51
C GLN A 115 4.02 -8.37 -9.43
N TYR A 116 2.71 -8.39 -9.64
CA TYR A 116 1.77 -9.11 -8.79
C TYR A 116 1.08 -10.23 -9.55
N ASP A 117 1.29 -11.48 -9.10
CA ASP A 117 0.60 -12.66 -9.61
C ASP A 117 -0.82 -12.73 -9.05
N VAL A 118 -1.81 -12.48 -9.90
CA VAL A 118 -3.22 -12.42 -9.49
C VAL A 118 -3.80 -13.77 -9.10
N TYR A 119 -3.27 -14.87 -9.64
CA TYR A 119 -3.74 -16.23 -9.31
C TYR A 119 -3.45 -16.65 -7.86
N ARG A 120 -2.66 -15.86 -7.13
CA ARG A 120 -2.46 -16.07 -5.68
C ARG A 120 -3.72 -15.79 -4.87
N LYS A 121 -4.63 -14.99 -5.39
CA LYS A 121 -5.80 -14.48 -4.66
C LYS A 121 -7.11 -14.55 -5.42
N LEU A 122 -7.07 -14.63 -6.76
CA LEU A 122 -8.26 -14.58 -7.61
C LEU A 122 -8.32 -15.80 -8.52
N ASP A 123 -9.51 -16.36 -8.66
CA ASP A 123 -9.83 -17.41 -9.62
C ASP A 123 -10.12 -16.82 -11.02
N ALA A 124 -10.39 -17.69 -12.02
CA ALA A 124 -10.83 -17.25 -13.33
C ALA A 124 -12.15 -16.47 -13.23
N GLY A 125 -12.23 -15.32 -13.88
CA GLY A 125 -13.38 -14.42 -13.80
C GLY A 125 -13.09 -13.02 -14.29
N GLN A 126 -14.08 -12.14 -14.14
CA GLN A 126 -13.96 -10.72 -14.44
C GLN A 126 -13.98 -9.92 -13.13
N TYR A 127 -13.04 -9.00 -12.99
CA TYR A 127 -12.87 -8.20 -11.80
C TYR A 127 -12.62 -6.73 -12.16
N THR A 128 -13.02 -5.83 -11.28
CA THR A 128 -12.54 -4.45 -11.28
C THR A 128 -11.64 -4.29 -10.06
N LEU A 129 -10.35 -4.08 -10.31
CA LEU A 129 -9.37 -3.81 -9.26
C LEU A 129 -9.24 -2.30 -9.05
N THR A 130 -9.04 -1.90 -7.82
CA THR A 130 -8.72 -0.53 -7.45
C THR A 130 -7.26 -0.48 -7.00
N TYR A 131 -6.50 0.45 -7.57
CA TYR A 131 -5.15 0.77 -7.14
C TYR A 131 -5.22 2.01 -6.25
N SER A 132 -4.80 1.89 -5.00
CA SER A 132 -4.57 3.03 -4.11
C SER A 132 -3.08 3.34 -4.13
N ILE A 133 -2.73 4.51 -4.69
CA ILE A 133 -1.35 4.87 -5.01
C ILE A 133 -0.89 5.95 -4.05
N ASN A 134 0.28 5.75 -3.44
CA ASN A 134 0.95 6.75 -2.64
C ASN A 134 2.22 7.22 -3.34
N VAL A 135 2.51 8.51 -3.21
CA VAL A 135 3.65 9.19 -3.85
C VAL A 135 4.57 9.71 -2.78
N TYR A 136 5.88 9.48 -2.95
CA TYR A 136 6.91 9.84 -2.00
C TYR A 136 8.02 10.64 -2.67
N ASP A 137 8.64 11.58 -1.94
CA ASP A 137 9.85 12.26 -2.38
C ASP A 137 11.08 11.34 -2.33
N ILE A 138 12.24 11.85 -2.74
CA ILE A 138 13.51 11.11 -2.71
C ILE A 138 13.98 10.75 -1.28
N ASN A 139 13.45 11.43 -0.26
CA ASN A 139 13.73 11.14 1.15
C ASN A 139 12.67 10.23 1.78
N GLU A 140 11.79 9.64 0.95
CA GLU A 140 10.71 8.73 1.35
C GLU A 140 9.62 9.42 2.21
N ASN A 141 9.48 10.75 2.14
CA ASN A 141 8.35 11.44 2.75
C ASN A 141 7.14 11.37 1.83
N ILE A 142 5.96 11.13 2.40
CA ILE A 142 4.71 11.07 1.65
C ILE A 142 4.37 12.48 1.13
N LEU A 143 4.25 12.62 -0.20
CA LEU A 143 3.76 13.82 -0.88
C LEU A 143 2.25 13.76 -1.11
N TRP A 144 1.75 12.62 -1.60
CA TRP A 144 0.31 12.35 -1.82
C TRP A 144 -0.01 10.93 -1.43
N SER A 145 -1.21 10.71 -0.92
CA SER A 145 -1.69 9.41 -0.49
C SER A 145 -3.12 9.14 -0.98
N GLY A 146 -3.38 7.88 -1.34
CA GLY A 146 -4.72 7.41 -1.67
C GLY A 146 -5.26 7.88 -3.02
N ILE A 147 -4.38 8.16 -3.99
CA ILE A 147 -4.79 8.39 -5.38
C ILE A 147 -5.38 7.09 -5.90
N GLN A 148 -6.63 7.11 -6.36
CA GLN A 148 -7.32 5.91 -6.81
C GLN A 148 -7.39 5.83 -8.33
N GLN A 149 -7.15 4.61 -8.84
CA GLN A 149 -7.32 4.26 -10.24
C GLN A 149 -7.95 2.87 -10.34
N GLU A 150 -8.88 2.68 -11.27
CA GLU A 150 -9.53 1.39 -11.51
C GLU A 150 -9.02 0.73 -12.78
N GLN A 151 -8.92 -0.60 -12.74
CA GLN A 151 -8.62 -1.44 -13.88
C GLN A 151 -9.57 -2.62 -13.95
N LYS A 152 -10.15 -2.85 -15.12
CA LYS A 152 -10.89 -4.08 -15.40
C LYS A 152 -9.94 -5.17 -15.86
N ILE A 153 -10.04 -6.33 -15.24
CA ILE A 153 -9.25 -7.51 -15.62
C ILE A 153 -10.15 -8.70 -15.92
N SER A 154 -9.72 -9.51 -16.88
CA SER A 154 -10.36 -10.80 -17.22
C SER A 154 -9.34 -11.90 -17.05
N ILE A 155 -9.53 -12.75 -16.03
CA ILE A 155 -8.65 -13.88 -15.73
C ILE A 155 -9.18 -15.12 -16.43
N LYS A 156 -8.37 -15.72 -17.29
CA LYS A 156 -8.68 -16.95 -18.05
C LYS A 156 -8.10 -18.18 -17.35
N ASN A 157 -8.75 -19.34 -17.57
CA ASN A 157 -8.25 -20.64 -17.10
C ASN A 157 -7.04 -21.15 -17.90
#